data_ca03241cf04ac5bebadebbc3494c1e13
#
_entry.id   ca03241cf04ac5bebadebbc3494c1e13
#
_cell.length_a   1.000
_cell.length_b   1.000
_cell.length_c   1.000
_cell.angle_alpha   90.00
_cell.angle_beta   90.00
_cell.angle_gamma   90.00
#
_symmetry.space_group_name_H-M   'P 1'
#
loop_
_entity.id
_entity.type
_entity.pdbx_description
1 polymer ?
#
loop_
_entity_poly.entity_id
_entity_poly.type
_entity_poly.pdbx_seq_one_letter_code
_entity_poly.pdbx_strand_id
1 'polypeptide(L)'
;LPLMEEMGLTKTYIDENGEVQIDWTQTKAVMQREGHLYINLIGRTDHGIVDPKDQYELEEEIMTKLYALKDPKTGHRIVSVALRNKDAVLLGQGGPEAGDILVWHAEGYNFDHDDCLSTTYGENDTSVSPIFIAAGRGVKEGYKTDRVIRQIDFAATVAVLGGVRMPSECEGAPVYQILSEEY
;
A
#
# COMPACT_ATOMS: atom_id res chain seq x y z
N LEU A 1 -0.58 5.59 -13.77
CA LEU A 1 -1.55 6.17 -14.74
C LEU A 1 -1.82 5.23 -15.93
N PRO A 2 -0.85 4.72 -16.71
CA PRO A 2 -1.12 3.95 -17.94
C PRO A 2 -2.11 2.81 -17.77
N LEU A 3 -1.96 2.01 -16.72
CA LEU A 3 -2.88 0.89 -16.44
C LEU A 3 -4.33 1.36 -16.25
N MET A 4 -4.53 2.48 -15.55
CA MET A 4 -5.87 3.00 -15.30
C MET A 4 -6.52 3.55 -16.59
N GLU A 5 -5.71 4.07 -17.51
CA GLU A 5 -6.18 4.47 -18.85
C GLU A 5 -6.54 3.26 -19.70
N GLU A 6 -5.70 2.22 -19.71
CA GLU A 6 -5.96 0.97 -20.41
C GLU A 6 -7.25 0.29 -19.90
N MET A 7 -7.50 0.36 -18.60
CA MET A 7 -8.74 -0.12 -17.99
C MET A 7 -9.96 0.77 -18.30
N GLY A 8 -9.77 1.94 -18.91
CA GLY A 8 -10.82 2.91 -19.22
C GLY A 8 -11.38 3.65 -17.99
N LEU A 9 -10.60 3.71 -16.92
CA LEU A 9 -10.99 4.32 -15.64
C LEU A 9 -10.50 5.76 -15.49
N THR A 10 -9.32 6.05 -16.02
CA THR A 10 -8.70 7.38 -15.99
C THR A 10 -8.56 7.90 -17.42
N LYS A 11 -8.78 9.18 -17.60
CA LYS A 11 -8.51 9.89 -18.85
C LYS A 11 -7.51 11.00 -18.60
N THR A 12 -6.51 11.13 -19.46
CA THR A 12 -5.51 12.19 -19.35
C THR A 12 -5.49 13.07 -20.60
N TYR A 13 -4.90 14.26 -20.47
CA TYR A 13 -4.59 15.16 -21.59
C TYR A 13 -3.24 15.81 -21.31
N ILE A 14 -2.64 16.38 -22.34
CA ILE A 14 -1.40 17.16 -22.22
C ILE A 14 -1.79 18.63 -22.18
N ASP A 15 -1.36 19.34 -21.13
CA ASP A 15 -1.60 20.76 -20.97
C ASP A 15 -0.67 21.62 -21.84
N GLU A 16 -0.86 22.94 -21.76
CA GLU A 16 -0.07 23.92 -22.52
C GLU A 16 1.42 23.98 -22.15
N ASN A 17 1.80 23.42 -21.00
CA ASN A 17 3.19 23.27 -20.56
C ASN A 17 3.82 21.94 -21.01
N GLY A 18 3.05 21.06 -21.64
CA GLY A 18 3.48 19.72 -22.05
C GLY A 18 3.40 18.69 -20.91
N GLU A 19 2.70 19.00 -19.81
CA GLU A 19 2.54 18.10 -18.67
C GLU A 19 1.26 17.27 -18.79
N VAL A 20 1.33 16.02 -18.33
CA VAL A 20 0.17 15.12 -18.31
C VAL A 20 -0.75 15.48 -17.16
N GLN A 21 -1.98 15.82 -17.47
CA GLN A 21 -3.04 16.18 -16.53
C GLN A 21 -4.19 15.17 -16.60
N ILE A 22 -4.92 15.01 -15.49
CA ILE A 22 -6.12 14.17 -15.44
C ILE A 22 -7.33 14.95 -15.91
N ASP A 23 -8.06 14.40 -16.88
CA ASP A 23 -9.38 14.91 -17.27
C ASP A 23 -10.45 14.37 -16.31
N TRP A 24 -10.71 15.12 -15.25
CA TRP A 24 -11.67 14.74 -14.23
C TRP A 24 -13.11 14.61 -14.74
N THR A 25 -13.44 15.25 -15.87
CA THR A 25 -14.79 15.14 -16.46
C THR A 25 -15.05 13.78 -17.10
N GLN A 26 -14.00 13.01 -17.35
CA GLN A 26 -14.06 11.68 -17.97
C GLN A 26 -13.42 10.59 -17.10
N THR A 27 -12.84 10.94 -15.95
CA THR A 27 -12.14 10.01 -15.06
C THR A 27 -13.09 9.45 -14.01
N LYS A 28 -13.32 8.15 -14.05
CA LYS A 28 -14.15 7.42 -13.09
C LYS A 28 -13.40 7.04 -11.83
N ALA A 29 -12.12 6.73 -11.95
CA ALA A 29 -11.28 6.33 -10.82
C ALA A 29 -9.80 6.63 -11.07
N VAL A 30 -9.05 6.85 -9.99
CA VAL A 30 -7.60 7.04 -10.01
C VAL A 30 -6.95 6.10 -9.01
N MET A 31 -5.74 5.63 -9.32
CA MET A 31 -4.92 4.89 -8.37
C MET A 31 -3.79 5.80 -7.90
N GLN A 32 -3.68 5.94 -6.60
CA GLN A 32 -2.54 6.59 -5.97
C GLN A 32 -1.45 5.55 -5.66
N ARG A 33 -0.29 6.03 -5.27
CA ARG A 33 0.79 5.21 -4.74
C ARG A 33 0.24 4.28 -3.64
N GLU A 34 0.93 3.18 -3.41
CA GLU A 34 0.58 2.25 -2.32
C GLU A 34 -0.70 1.42 -2.55
N GLY A 35 -1.25 1.43 -3.77
CA GLY A 35 -2.38 0.57 -4.12
C GLY A 35 -3.74 1.07 -3.66
N HIS A 36 -3.88 2.34 -3.32
CA HIS A 36 -5.16 2.94 -3.01
C HIS A 36 -5.84 3.45 -4.27
N LEU A 37 -6.99 2.89 -4.61
CA LEU A 37 -7.81 3.30 -5.74
C LEU A 37 -9.01 4.10 -5.23
N TYR A 38 -9.19 5.28 -5.78
CA TYR A 38 -10.26 6.21 -5.42
C TYR A 38 -11.24 6.38 -6.58
N ILE A 39 -12.51 6.17 -6.32
CA ILE A 39 -13.58 6.40 -7.29
C ILE A 39 -13.98 7.87 -7.23
N ASN A 40 -14.14 8.49 -8.39
CA ASN A 40 -14.50 9.90 -8.53
C ASN A 40 -16.01 10.10 -8.33
N LEU A 41 -16.46 9.98 -7.07
CA LEU A 41 -17.87 10.03 -6.68
C LEU A 41 -18.42 11.44 -6.69
N ILE A 42 -19.63 11.58 -7.20
CA ILE A 42 -20.44 12.79 -7.05
C ILE A 42 -20.63 13.08 -5.56
N GLY A 43 -20.37 14.33 -5.18
CA GLY A 43 -20.48 14.81 -3.79
C GLY A 43 -19.27 14.55 -2.91
N ARG A 44 -18.24 13.80 -3.38
CA ARG A 44 -16.95 13.65 -2.69
C ARG A 44 -15.96 14.75 -3.10
N THR A 45 -15.93 15.08 -4.37
CA THR A 45 -15.10 16.15 -4.94
C THR A 45 -15.95 17.05 -5.84
N ASP A 46 -15.42 18.23 -6.17
CA ASP A 46 -16.09 19.16 -7.10
C ASP A 46 -16.19 18.61 -8.54
N HIS A 47 -15.44 17.54 -8.84
CA HIS A 47 -15.34 16.94 -10.19
C HIS A 47 -15.96 15.54 -10.25
N GLY A 48 -16.66 15.11 -9.21
CA GLY A 48 -17.24 13.78 -9.15
C GLY A 48 -18.19 13.49 -10.31
N ILE A 49 -18.03 12.34 -10.97
CA ILE A 49 -18.88 11.92 -12.10
C ILE A 49 -19.56 10.59 -11.90
N VAL A 50 -19.16 9.79 -10.91
CA VAL A 50 -19.75 8.49 -10.60
C VAL A 50 -20.86 8.68 -9.57
N ASP A 51 -22.06 8.22 -9.89
CA ASP A 51 -23.18 8.25 -8.93
C ASP A 51 -22.88 7.26 -7.78
N PRO A 52 -23.05 7.65 -6.51
CA PRO A 52 -22.81 6.76 -5.37
C PRO A 52 -23.58 5.43 -5.42
N LYS A 53 -24.75 5.40 -6.07
CA LYS A 53 -25.50 4.14 -6.25
C LYS A 53 -24.81 3.12 -7.16
N ASP A 54 -23.94 3.59 -8.09
CA ASP A 54 -23.22 2.77 -9.06
C ASP A 54 -21.83 2.37 -8.53
N GLN A 55 -21.42 2.87 -7.36
CA GLN A 55 -20.10 2.62 -6.76
C GLN A 55 -19.80 1.14 -6.62
N TYR A 56 -20.74 0.37 -6.04
CA TYR A 56 -20.53 -1.05 -5.75
C TYR A 56 -20.29 -1.87 -7.02
N GLU A 57 -21.05 -1.61 -8.06
CA GLU A 57 -20.92 -2.30 -9.35
C GLU A 57 -19.58 -1.93 -10.03
N LEU A 58 -19.20 -0.66 -9.97
CA LEU A 58 -17.91 -0.21 -10.51
C LEU A 58 -16.72 -0.81 -9.74
N GLU A 59 -16.79 -0.91 -8.40
CA GLU A 59 -15.79 -1.59 -7.59
C GLU A 59 -15.63 -3.05 -8.01
N GLU A 60 -16.73 -3.77 -8.24
CA GLU A 60 -16.73 -5.16 -8.70
C GLU A 60 -16.06 -5.30 -10.08
N GLU A 61 -16.42 -4.40 -11.01
CA GLU A 61 -15.80 -4.35 -12.34
C GLU A 61 -14.28 -4.13 -12.24
N ILE A 62 -13.85 -3.16 -11.41
CA ILE A 62 -12.44 -2.83 -11.21
C ILE A 62 -11.68 -4.01 -10.62
N MET A 63 -12.19 -4.62 -9.54
CA MET A 63 -11.53 -5.76 -8.91
C MET A 63 -11.44 -6.95 -9.86
N THR A 64 -12.46 -7.20 -10.67
CA THR A 64 -12.42 -8.25 -11.70
C THR A 64 -11.31 -8.01 -12.72
N LYS A 65 -11.18 -6.78 -13.21
CA LYS A 65 -10.10 -6.40 -14.13
C LYS A 65 -8.73 -6.53 -13.48
N LEU A 66 -8.57 -6.09 -12.22
CA LEU A 66 -7.32 -6.21 -11.47
C LEU A 66 -6.89 -7.68 -11.31
N TYR A 67 -7.80 -8.57 -10.96
CA TYR A 67 -7.49 -10.01 -10.84
C TYR A 67 -7.19 -10.69 -12.18
N ALA A 68 -7.65 -10.12 -13.28
CA ALA A 68 -7.34 -10.62 -14.63
C ALA A 68 -5.95 -10.20 -15.11
N LEU A 69 -5.31 -9.21 -14.46
CA LEU A 69 -3.99 -8.72 -14.85
C LEU A 69 -2.93 -9.81 -14.71
N LYS A 70 -2.16 -9.97 -15.76
CA LYS A 70 -1.02 -10.89 -15.83
C LYS A 70 0.19 -10.19 -16.42
N ASP A 71 1.34 -10.55 -15.91
CA ASP A 71 2.61 -10.17 -16.51
C ASP A 71 2.71 -10.77 -17.92
N PRO A 72 2.88 -9.97 -18.96
CA PRO A 72 2.93 -10.45 -20.33
C PRO A 72 4.13 -11.36 -20.63
N LYS A 73 5.19 -11.31 -19.83
CA LYS A 73 6.39 -12.13 -20.01
C LYS A 73 6.27 -13.48 -19.32
N THR A 74 5.71 -13.52 -18.13
CA THR A 74 5.68 -14.72 -17.29
C THR A 74 4.31 -15.38 -17.22
N GLY A 75 3.24 -14.65 -17.53
CA GLY A 75 1.86 -15.09 -17.36
C GLY A 75 1.39 -15.14 -15.91
N HIS A 76 2.24 -14.76 -14.95
CA HIS A 76 1.89 -14.74 -13.53
C HIS A 76 0.92 -13.59 -13.22
N ARG A 77 0.12 -13.77 -12.18
CA ARG A 77 -0.76 -12.72 -11.65
C ARG A 77 0.08 -11.62 -11.03
N ILE A 78 -0.28 -10.38 -11.31
CA ILE A 78 0.35 -9.18 -10.74
C ILE A 78 -0.31 -8.79 -9.42
N VAL A 79 -1.64 -8.96 -9.31
CA VAL A 79 -2.41 -8.62 -8.11
C VAL A 79 -2.68 -9.87 -7.30
N SER A 80 -2.28 -9.87 -6.03
CA SER A 80 -2.57 -10.97 -5.09
C SER A 80 -3.94 -10.78 -4.44
N VAL A 81 -4.22 -9.57 -3.97
CA VAL A 81 -5.46 -9.23 -3.27
C VAL A 81 -5.93 -7.84 -3.69
N ALA A 82 -7.21 -7.69 -3.93
CA ALA A 82 -7.90 -6.42 -4.04
C ALA A 82 -9.15 -6.48 -3.15
N LEU A 83 -9.27 -5.54 -2.21
CA LEU A 83 -10.37 -5.50 -1.25
C LEU A 83 -11.06 -4.13 -1.28
N ARG A 84 -12.35 -4.12 -1.06
CA ARG A 84 -13.06 -2.88 -0.74
C ARG A 84 -12.55 -2.30 0.58
N ASN A 85 -12.62 -0.99 0.72
CA ASN A 85 -12.22 -0.28 1.92
C ASN A 85 -12.77 -0.94 3.21
N LYS A 86 -14.07 -1.20 3.23
CA LYS A 86 -14.76 -1.80 4.39
C LYS A 86 -14.23 -3.18 4.78
N ASP A 87 -13.72 -3.96 3.81
CA ASP A 87 -13.23 -5.31 4.03
C ASP A 87 -11.72 -5.31 4.38
N ALA A 88 -11.00 -4.28 3.94
CA ALA A 88 -9.57 -4.11 4.20
C ALA A 88 -9.27 -3.86 5.69
N VAL A 89 -10.25 -3.47 6.50
CA VAL A 89 -10.09 -3.31 7.96
C VAL A 89 -9.70 -4.63 8.64
N LEU A 90 -10.03 -5.77 8.06
CA LEU A 90 -9.60 -7.08 8.55
C LEU A 90 -8.08 -7.29 8.47
N LEU A 91 -7.41 -6.54 7.59
CA LEU A 91 -5.97 -6.54 7.42
C LEU A 91 -5.29 -5.34 8.10
N GLY A 92 -6.01 -4.59 8.92
CA GLY A 92 -5.52 -3.37 9.57
C GLY A 92 -5.38 -2.18 8.61
N GLN A 93 -6.05 -2.24 7.46
CA GLN A 93 -6.09 -1.20 6.43
C GLN A 93 -7.53 -0.69 6.26
N GLY A 94 -7.73 0.29 5.39
CA GLY A 94 -9.06 0.88 5.20
C GLY A 94 -9.31 2.08 6.13
N GLY A 95 -10.57 2.51 6.20
CA GLY A 95 -10.96 3.70 6.97
C GLY A 95 -11.22 4.92 6.09
N PRO A 96 -11.57 6.08 6.69
CA PRO A 96 -12.09 7.23 5.96
C PRO A 96 -11.07 7.89 5.01
N GLU A 97 -9.78 7.75 5.30
CA GLU A 97 -8.68 8.34 4.51
C GLU A 97 -8.14 7.36 3.44
N ALA A 98 -8.54 6.09 3.50
CA ALA A 98 -8.08 5.08 2.56
C ALA A 98 -8.90 5.10 1.25
N GLY A 99 -8.34 4.52 0.18
CA GLY A 99 -9.05 4.35 -1.08
C GLY A 99 -10.31 3.50 -0.97
N ASP A 100 -11.17 3.56 -1.97
CA ASP A 100 -12.38 2.73 -2.06
C ASP A 100 -12.03 1.25 -2.26
N ILE A 101 -10.94 1.00 -2.99
CA ILE A 101 -10.35 -0.32 -3.17
C ILE A 101 -8.87 -0.24 -2.80
N LEU A 102 -8.41 -1.22 -2.02
CA LEU A 102 -7.01 -1.42 -1.69
C LEU A 102 -6.46 -2.64 -2.43
N VAL A 103 -5.26 -2.48 -3.01
CA VAL A 103 -4.66 -3.47 -3.90
C VAL A 103 -3.29 -3.87 -3.37
N TRP A 104 -3.06 -5.18 -3.24
CA TRP A 104 -1.76 -5.75 -2.90
C TRP A 104 -1.21 -6.53 -4.09
N HIS A 105 0.05 -6.31 -4.39
CA HIS A 105 0.75 -7.04 -5.46
C HIS A 105 1.09 -8.46 -5.04
N ALA A 106 1.22 -9.32 -6.03
CA ALA A 106 1.77 -10.64 -5.84
C ALA A 106 3.29 -10.54 -5.54
N GLU A 107 3.83 -11.59 -4.92
CA GLU A 107 5.27 -11.69 -4.67
C GLU A 107 6.07 -11.52 -5.98
N GLY A 108 7.15 -10.77 -5.92
CA GLY A 108 7.95 -10.42 -7.09
C GLY A 108 7.49 -9.16 -7.84
N TYR A 109 6.35 -8.58 -7.47
CA TYR A 109 5.85 -7.31 -8.01
C TYR A 109 5.78 -6.28 -6.89
N ASN A 110 6.33 -5.10 -7.13
CA ASN A 110 6.33 -4.02 -6.15
C ASN A 110 5.90 -2.72 -6.80
N PHE A 111 5.47 -1.77 -5.98
CA PHE A 111 5.33 -0.40 -6.41
C PHE A 111 6.71 0.20 -6.68
N ASP A 112 6.79 0.95 -7.76
CA ASP A 112 7.91 1.85 -7.96
C ASP A 112 7.81 2.95 -6.90
N HIS A 113 8.74 2.92 -5.96
CA HIS A 113 8.87 3.95 -4.98
C HIS A 113 9.90 4.93 -5.54
N ASP A 114 9.46 6.11 -5.95
CA ASP A 114 10.34 7.15 -6.48
C ASP A 114 11.58 7.29 -5.61
N ASP A 115 12.73 7.46 -6.24
CA ASP A 115 14.04 7.61 -5.61
C ASP A 115 14.58 6.36 -4.88
N CYS A 116 13.88 5.25 -4.93
CA CYS A 116 14.45 3.98 -4.52
C CYS A 116 15.25 3.35 -5.66
N LEU A 117 16.30 2.63 -5.29
CA LEU A 117 17.01 1.77 -6.22
C LEU A 117 15.98 0.91 -6.97
N SER A 118 15.97 1.03 -8.28
CA SER A 118 15.05 0.29 -9.12
C SER A 118 15.18 -1.20 -8.87
N THR A 119 14.16 -1.81 -8.33
CA THR A 119 14.01 -3.25 -8.38
C THR A 119 13.58 -3.61 -9.78
N THR A 120 14.33 -4.48 -10.42
CA THR A 120 13.98 -4.97 -11.76
C THR A 120 12.71 -5.79 -11.65
N TYR A 121 11.68 -5.39 -12.37
CA TYR A 121 10.38 -6.07 -12.37
C TYR A 121 10.55 -7.57 -12.64
N GLY A 122 9.95 -8.40 -11.78
CA GLY A 122 9.92 -9.86 -11.95
C GLY A 122 11.19 -10.60 -11.54
N GLU A 123 12.15 -9.93 -10.93
CA GLU A 123 13.30 -10.59 -10.31
C GLU A 123 13.08 -10.69 -8.79
N ASN A 124 13.58 -11.73 -8.18
CA ASN A 124 13.27 -12.26 -6.86
C ASN A 124 13.56 -11.34 -5.64
N ASP A 125 13.74 -10.06 -5.84
CA ASP A 125 14.32 -9.16 -4.84
C ASP A 125 13.30 -8.31 -4.09
N THR A 126 12.03 -8.40 -4.40
CA THR A 126 11.00 -7.64 -3.71
C THR A 126 10.44 -8.43 -2.54
N SER A 127 11.16 -8.44 -1.45
CA SER A 127 10.68 -8.99 -0.20
C SER A 127 9.79 -7.98 0.52
N VAL A 128 8.63 -8.44 0.99
CA VAL A 128 7.80 -7.71 1.97
C VAL A 128 8.38 -7.82 3.38
N SER A 129 9.57 -8.40 3.50
CA SER A 129 10.31 -8.59 4.76
C SER A 129 11.52 -7.65 4.79
N PRO A 130 11.33 -6.37 5.13
CA PRO A 130 12.42 -5.41 5.25
C PRO A 130 13.38 -5.83 6.37
N ILE A 131 14.62 -5.36 6.27
CA ILE A 131 15.62 -5.59 7.31
C ILE A 131 15.28 -4.75 8.55
N PHE A 132 15.46 -5.35 9.74
CA PHE A 132 15.40 -4.66 11.02
C PHE A 132 16.79 -4.63 11.65
N ILE A 133 17.31 -3.42 11.93
CA ILE A 133 18.60 -3.22 12.58
C ILE A 133 18.38 -2.27 13.76
N ALA A 134 18.89 -2.64 14.93
CA ALA A 134 18.87 -1.80 16.12
C ALA A 134 20.26 -1.74 16.76
N ALA A 135 20.63 -0.56 17.24
CA ALA A 135 21.86 -0.34 17.99
C ALA A 135 21.66 0.79 19.00
N GLY A 136 22.33 0.71 20.13
CA GLY A 136 22.32 1.75 21.15
C GLY A 136 22.20 1.18 22.56
N ARG A 137 22.04 2.09 23.53
CA ARG A 137 21.89 1.70 24.94
C ARG A 137 20.64 0.82 25.12
N GLY A 138 20.78 -0.26 25.85
CA GLY A 138 19.71 -1.21 26.09
C GLY A 138 19.50 -2.26 25.00
N VAL A 139 20.30 -2.20 23.92
CA VAL A 139 20.26 -3.19 22.83
C VAL A 139 21.47 -4.11 22.92
N LYS A 140 21.24 -5.41 22.77
CA LYS A 140 22.32 -6.41 22.75
C LYS A 140 23.27 -6.18 21.59
N GLU A 141 24.56 -6.21 21.84
CA GLU A 141 25.58 -6.14 20.80
C GLU A 141 25.76 -7.50 20.12
N GLY A 142 25.92 -7.49 18.79
CA GLY A 142 26.19 -8.68 18.00
C GLY A 142 25.07 -9.74 17.99
N TYR A 143 23.90 -9.40 18.52
CA TYR A 143 22.74 -10.31 18.53
C TYR A 143 22.08 -10.38 17.15
N LYS A 144 21.78 -11.59 16.72
CA LYS A 144 21.03 -11.87 15.51
C LYS A 144 19.83 -12.77 15.81
N THR A 145 18.69 -12.49 15.23
CA THR A 145 17.47 -13.29 15.39
C THR A 145 16.83 -13.56 14.03
N ASP A 146 16.26 -14.76 13.89
CA ASP A 146 15.45 -15.14 12.74
C ASP A 146 13.94 -14.99 13.04
N ARG A 147 13.59 -14.40 14.19
CA ARG A 147 12.19 -14.12 14.52
C ARG A 147 11.61 -13.11 13.53
N VAL A 148 10.41 -13.40 13.05
CA VAL A 148 9.62 -12.40 12.29
C VAL A 148 9.20 -11.28 13.24
N ILE A 149 9.61 -10.05 12.91
CA ILE A 149 9.26 -8.83 13.61
C ILE A 149 8.27 -8.07 12.71
N ARG A 150 7.14 -7.70 13.27
CA ARG A 150 6.15 -6.91 12.52
C ARG A 150 6.48 -5.43 12.61
N GLN A 151 6.16 -4.67 11.59
CA GLN A 151 6.39 -3.21 11.58
C GLN A 151 5.73 -2.50 12.79
N ILE A 152 4.56 -2.97 13.21
CA ILE A 152 3.84 -2.43 14.37
C ILE A 152 4.58 -2.67 15.71
N ASP A 153 5.51 -3.63 15.76
CA ASP A 153 6.30 -3.93 16.96
C ASP A 153 7.37 -2.85 17.21
N PHE A 154 7.67 -2.01 16.22
CA PHE A 154 8.70 -0.98 16.32
C PHE A 154 8.36 0.08 17.37
N ALA A 155 7.15 0.64 17.35
CA ALA A 155 6.73 1.68 18.30
C ALA A 155 6.75 1.16 19.74
N ALA A 156 6.29 -0.07 19.98
CA ALA A 156 6.34 -0.71 21.28
C ALA A 156 7.78 -0.91 21.76
N THR A 157 8.69 -1.33 20.88
CA THR A 157 10.11 -1.54 21.20
C THR A 157 10.80 -0.23 21.56
N VAL A 158 10.56 0.83 20.80
CA VAL A 158 11.12 2.17 21.07
C VAL A 158 10.59 2.73 22.40
N ALA A 159 9.31 2.54 22.70
CA ALA A 159 8.73 2.99 23.96
C ALA A 159 9.42 2.32 25.17
N VAL A 160 9.66 1.00 25.12
CA VAL A 160 10.39 0.28 26.17
C VAL A 160 11.82 0.79 26.28
N LEU A 161 12.56 0.89 25.18
CA LEU A 161 13.94 1.40 25.19
C LEU A 161 14.04 2.84 25.69
N GLY A 162 13.05 3.66 25.42
CA GLY A 162 12.97 5.05 25.89
C GLY A 162 12.45 5.21 27.31
N GLY A 163 12.00 4.13 27.97
CA GLY A 163 11.36 4.19 29.30
C GLY A 163 10.10 5.03 29.32
N VAL A 164 9.37 5.12 28.19
CA VAL A 164 8.14 5.90 28.06
C VAL A 164 6.92 4.99 27.91
N ARG A 165 5.76 5.54 28.25
CA ARG A 165 4.50 4.82 28.08
C ARG A 165 4.22 4.58 26.59
N MET A 166 3.80 3.36 26.26
CA MET A 166 3.31 3.06 24.90
C MET A 166 2.05 3.87 24.58
N PRO A 167 1.91 4.32 23.32
CA PRO A 167 0.64 4.87 22.83
C PRO A 167 -0.52 3.91 23.06
N SER A 168 -1.72 4.43 23.34
CA SER A 168 -2.92 3.61 23.59
C SER A 168 -3.33 2.79 22.39
N GLU A 169 -3.04 3.29 21.20
CA GLU A 169 -3.36 2.67 19.92
C GLU A 169 -2.27 1.67 19.43
N CYS A 170 -1.22 1.45 20.22
CA CYS A 170 -0.13 0.55 19.85
C CYS A 170 -0.57 -0.91 20.02
N GLU A 171 -0.70 -1.61 18.90
CA GLU A 171 -1.07 -3.03 18.85
C GLU A 171 0.15 -3.98 18.77
N GLY A 172 1.35 -3.42 18.62
CA GLY A 172 2.59 -4.17 18.56
C GLY A 172 3.09 -4.65 19.91
N ALA A 173 3.98 -5.63 19.90
CA ALA A 173 4.68 -6.13 21.08
C ALA A 173 6.15 -5.73 21.04
N PRO A 174 6.76 -5.32 22.16
CA PRO A 174 8.20 -5.05 22.20
C PRO A 174 9.02 -6.27 21.77
N VAL A 175 10.08 -6.04 21.04
CA VAL A 175 11.03 -7.08 20.63
C VAL A 175 12.01 -7.33 21.79
N TYR A 176 11.54 -7.95 22.88
CA TYR A 176 12.32 -8.17 24.10
C TYR A 176 13.63 -8.94 23.86
N GLN A 177 13.71 -9.75 22.81
CA GLN A 177 14.88 -10.57 22.51
C GLN A 177 16.15 -9.74 22.21
N ILE A 178 15.96 -8.50 21.72
CA ILE A 178 17.09 -7.61 21.43
C ILE A 178 17.54 -6.78 22.63
N LEU A 179 16.76 -6.78 23.73
CA LEU A 179 17.07 -5.98 24.90
C LEU A 179 18.24 -6.59 25.68
N SER A 180 19.13 -5.75 26.18
CA SER A 180 20.19 -6.17 27.10
C SER A 180 19.63 -6.48 28.49
N GLU A 181 20.40 -7.17 29.34
CA GLU A 181 19.99 -7.56 30.69
C GLU A 181 19.80 -6.34 31.64
N GLU A 182 20.22 -5.16 31.22
CA GLU A 182 20.06 -3.91 31.99
C GLU A 182 18.67 -3.26 31.82
N TYR A 183 17.73 -3.93 31.14
CA TYR A 183 16.38 -3.46 30.87
C TYR A 183 15.34 -4.32 31.53
#